data_b23032a913d59dcf0f7ca294d488e0aa
#
_entry.id   b23032a913d59dcf0f7ca294d488e0aa
#
_cell.length_a   1.000
_cell.length_b   1.000
_cell.length_c   1.000
_cell.angle_alpha   90.00
_cell.angle_beta   90.00
_cell.angle_gamma   90.00
#
_symmetry.space_group_name_H-M   'P 1'
#
loop_
_entity.id
_entity.type
_entity.pdbx_description
1 polymer ?
#
loop_
_entity_poly.entity_id
_entity_poly.type
_entity_poly.pdbx_seq_one_letter_code
_entity_poly.pdbx_strand_id
1 'polypeptide(L)'
;NIRVKNVIIGEQGKDSENFDKFLKLIDSKHTNVIKVKAGDKIVIDKYCNLEIVFPDSDLIKQNILNNNSIVSKFNFQKCSILFTGDIEKVAEEKIIRKYKETEKLKSNILKVAHHGSKSSSIQQFLEMVKPEIALIGVGEKNTFGHPNGEVLERLNELRL
;
A
#
# COMPACT_ATOMS: atom_id res chain seq x y z
N ASN A 1 -19.87 4.70 -16.60
CA ASN A 1 -19.38 3.33 -16.57
C ASN A 1 -17.95 3.32 -17.12
N ILE A 2 -17.00 2.83 -16.31
CA ILE A 2 -15.59 2.67 -16.69
C ILE A 2 -15.36 1.20 -17.03
N ARG A 3 -14.76 0.93 -18.19
CA ARG A 3 -14.35 -0.42 -18.57
C ARG A 3 -13.01 -0.74 -17.91
N VAL A 4 -13.00 -1.71 -17.00
CA VAL A 4 -11.79 -2.23 -16.37
C VAL A 4 -11.24 -3.37 -17.21
N LYS A 5 -10.04 -3.22 -17.76
CA LYS A 5 -9.39 -4.25 -18.60
C LYS A 5 -8.55 -5.21 -17.73
N ASN A 6 -7.86 -4.67 -16.73
CA ASN A 6 -6.97 -5.42 -15.85
C ASN A 6 -7.27 -5.08 -14.40
N VAL A 7 -7.19 -6.08 -13.53
CA VAL A 7 -7.22 -5.94 -12.07
C VAL A 7 -5.94 -6.53 -11.52
N ILE A 8 -5.26 -5.77 -10.67
CA ILE A 8 -4.05 -6.19 -9.98
C ILE A 8 -4.46 -6.65 -8.58
N ILE A 9 -4.09 -7.88 -8.21
CA ILE A 9 -4.35 -8.44 -6.89
C ILE A 9 -3.05 -8.97 -6.28
N GLY A 10 -2.91 -8.80 -4.97
CA GLY A 10 -1.86 -9.48 -4.19
C GLY A 10 -2.26 -10.91 -3.85
N GLU A 11 -1.32 -11.66 -3.30
CA GLU A 11 -1.63 -12.93 -2.68
C GLU A 11 -2.44 -12.66 -1.39
N GLN A 12 -3.66 -13.18 -1.35
CA GLN A 12 -4.54 -13.01 -0.20
C GLN A 12 -4.57 -14.33 0.57
N GLY A 13 -4.04 -14.33 1.78
CA GLY A 13 -3.96 -15.54 2.61
C GLY A 13 -5.30 -15.97 3.22
N LYS A 14 -6.43 -15.43 2.76
CA LYS A 14 -7.75 -15.76 3.29
C LYS A 14 -8.83 -15.59 2.24
N ASP A 15 -9.59 -16.65 2.02
CA ASP A 15 -10.80 -16.61 1.20
C ASP A 15 -11.96 -15.98 1.99
N SER A 16 -12.81 -15.28 1.28
CA SER A 16 -14.04 -14.72 1.84
C SER A 16 -15.15 -14.74 0.78
N GLU A 17 -16.38 -14.83 1.22
CA GLU A 17 -17.54 -14.79 0.32
C GLU A 17 -17.55 -13.54 -0.58
N ASN A 18 -17.11 -12.40 -0.06
CA ASN A 18 -16.99 -11.17 -0.84
C ASN A 18 -15.89 -11.25 -1.89
N PHE A 19 -14.76 -11.91 -1.59
CA PHE A 19 -13.69 -12.12 -2.55
C PHE A 19 -14.13 -13.08 -3.65
N ASP A 20 -14.85 -14.14 -3.32
CA ASP A 20 -15.42 -15.06 -4.31
C ASP A 20 -16.42 -14.36 -5.24
N LYS A 21 -17.30 -13.50 -4.69
CA LYS A 21 -18.22 -12.67 -5.48
C LYS A 21 -17.45 -11.72 -6.41
N PHE A 22 -16.37 -11.13 -5.91
CA PHE A 22 -15.49 -10.26 -6.69
C PHE A 22 -14.85 -11.01 -7.85
N LEU A 23 -14.30 -12.20 -7.63
CA LEU A 23 -13.70 -13.03 -8.68
C LEU A 23 -14.72 -13.45 -9.75
N LYS A 24 -15.93 -13.86 -9.34
CA LYS A 24 -17.02 -14.15 -10.27
C LYS A 24 -17.42 -12.95 -11.12
N LEU A 25 -17.44 -11.75 -10.53
CA LEU A 25 -17.73 -10.52 -11.26
C LEU A 25 -16.64 -10.20 -12.29
N ILE A 26 -15.37 -10.34 -11.92
CA ILE A 26 -14.22 -10.15 -12.81
C ILE A 26 -14.33 -11.08 -14.02
N ASP A 27 -14.59 -12.37 -13.77
CA ASP A 27 -14.75 -13.38 -14.83
C ASP A 27 -15.90 -13.02 -15.76
N SER A 28 -17.08 -12.69 -15.21
CA SER A 28 -18.26 -12.30 -15.99
C SER A 28 -18.05 -11.04 -16.85
N LYS A 29 -17.09 -10.20 -16.51
CA LYS A 29 -16.72 -8.98 -17.24
C LYS A 29 -15.54 -9.19 -18.18
N HIS A 30 -15.00 -10.41 -18.26
CA HIS A 30 -13.80 -10.73 -19.02
C HIS A 30 -12.62 -9.80 -18.69
N THR A 31 -12.46 -9.48 -17.41
CA THR A 31 -11.39 -8.63 -16.91
C THR A 31 -10.17 -9.50 -16.60
N ASN A 32 -9.02 -9.13 -17.12
CA ASN A 32 -7.77 -9.85 -16.85
C ASN A 32 -7.31 -9.63 -15.40
N VAL A 33 -6.88 -10.71 -14.74
CA VAL A 33 -6.35 -10.69 -13.37
C VAL A 33 -4.84 -10.85 -13.40
N ILE A 34 -4.13 -9.89 -12.81
CA ILE A 34 -2.67 -9.90 -12.68
C ILE A 34 -2.34 -10.08 -11.19
N LYS A 35 -1.83 -11.25 -10.83
CA LYS A 35 -1.30 -11.49 -9.48
C LYS A 35 0.10 -10.92 -9.36
N VAL A 36 0.34 -10.20 -8.27
CA VAL A 36 1.63 -9.53 -8.03
C VAL A 36 2.19 -9.82 -6.65
N LYS A 37 3.52 -9.75 -6.56
CA LYS A 37 4.30 -9.86 -5.32
C LYS A 37 5.48 -8.88 -5.32
N ALA A 38 6.10 -8.72 -4.19
CA ALA A 38 7.29 -7.86 -4.05
C ALA A 38 8.38 -8.19 -5.07
N GLY A 39 8.83 -7.15 -5.76
CA GLY A 39 9.82 -7.24 -6.85
C GLY A 39 9.21 -7.15 -8.24
N ASP A 40 7.90 -7.38 -8.39
CA ASP A 40 7.24 -7.23 -9.68
C ASP A 40 7.19 -5.76 -10.10
N LYS A 41 7.22 -5.54 -11.41
CA LYS A 41 7.12 -4.22 -12.02
C LYS A 41 6.11 -4.24 -13.16
N ILE A 42 5.15 -3.34 -13.10
CA ILE A 42 4.16 -3.15 -14.15
C ILE A 42 4.49 -1.86 -14.89
N VAL A 43 4.87 -1.98 -16.15
CA VAL A 43 5.11 -0.83 -17.03
C VAL A 43 3.75 -0.39 -17.58
N ILE A 44 3.37 0.85 -17.31
CA ILE A 44 2.12 1.45 -17.78
C ILE A 44 2.38 2.12 -19.14
N ASP A 45 3.42 2.93 -19.20
CA ASP A 45 3.93 3.52 -20.44
C ASP A 45 5.42 3.88 -20.31
N LYS A 46 5.98 4.60 -21.29
CA LYS A 46 7.39 5.01 -21.27
C LYS A 46 7.77 5.99 -20.14
N TYR A 47 6.79 6.60 -19.50
CA TYR A 47 7.01 7.61 -18.45
C TYR A 47 6.65 7.12 -17.06
N CYS A 48 5.80 6.08 -16.95
CA CYS A 48 5.32 5.62 -15.68
C CYS A 48 5.29 4.10 -15.52
N ASN A 49 5.53 3.67 -14.30
CA ASN A 49 5.48 2.27 -13.89
C ASN A 49 5.04 2.16 -12.44
N LEU A 50 4.60 0.97 -12.07
CA LEU A 50 4.23 0.58 -10.73
C LEU A 50 5.18 -0.53 -10.27
N GLU A 51 5.94 -0.28 -9.22
CA GLU A 51 6.81 -1.28 -8.60
C GLU A 51 6.14 -1.83 -7.33
N ILE A 52 6.06 -3.14 -7.24
CA ILE A 52 5.46 -3.80 -6.08
C ILE A 52 6.53 -3.97 -5.00
N VAL A 53 6.28 -3.39 -3.85
CA VAL A 53 7.16 -3.43 -2.68
C VAL A 53 6.79 -4.61 -1.76
N PHE A 54 5.49 -4.87 -1.63
CA PHE A 54 4.91 -5.88 -0.75
C PHE A 54 3.53 -6.32 -1.29
N PRO A 55 2.97 -7.52 -0.97
CA PRO A 55 3.50 -8.54 -0.07
C PRO A 55 4.59 -9.42 -0.70
N ASP A 56 5.32 -10.13 0.18
CA ASP A 56 6.18 -11.26 -0.20
C ASP A 56 5.35 -12.54 -0.36
N SER A 57 5.99 -13.62 -0.84
CA SER A 57 5.40 -14.96 -0.85
C SER A 57 5.17 -15.55 0.55
N ASP A 58 5.89 -15.05 1.57
CA ASP A 58 5.68 -15.42 2.96
C ASP A 58 4.72 -14.40 3.63
N LEU A 59 3.43 -14.76 3.68
CA LEU A 59 2.37 -13.89 4.15
C LEU A 59 2.38 -13.74 5.68
N ILE A 60 2.05 -12.54 6.14
CA ILE A 60 1.84 -12.24 7.55
C ILE A 60 0.50 -12.83 8.00
N LYS A 61 0.53 -13.63 9.07
CA LYS A 61 -0.69 -14.29 9.61
C LYS A 61 -1.53 -13.37 10.50
N GLN A 62 -0.90 -12.38 11.16
CA GLN A 62 -1.59 -11.41 11.98
C GLN A 62 -2.33 -10.39 11.12
N ASN A 63 -3.61 -10.17 11.37
CA ASN A 63 -4.47 -9.28 10.59
C ASN A 63 -4.23 -9.44 9.08
N ILE A 64 -4.42 -10.68 8.62
CA ILE A 64 -3.92 -11.18 7.34
C ILE A 64 -4.35 -10.33 6.13
N LEU A 65 -5.55 -9.76 6.16
CA LEU A 65 -6.06 -8.94 5.05
C LEU A 65 -5.34 -7.59 4.99
N ASN A 66 -5.20 -6.91 6.13
CA ASN A 66 -4.54 -5.61 6.16
C ASN A 66 -3.03 -5.75 5.95
N ASN A 67 -2.39 -6.64 6.73
CA ASN A 67 -0.94 -6.78 6.70
C ASN A 67 -0.37 -7.43 5.44
N ASN A 68 -1.21 -7.89 4.50
CA ASN A 68 -0.78 -8.32 3.18
C ASN A 68 -1.40 -7.44 2.07
N SER A 69 -1.78 -6.21 2.39
CA SER A 69 -2.12 -5.21 1.39
C SER A 69 -0.99 -5.00 0.40
N ILE A 70 -1.33 -4.74 -0.85
CA ILE A 70 -0.32 -4.36 -1.85
C ILE A 70 0.29 -3.02 -1.45
N VAL A 71 1.60 -3.02 -1.20
CA VAL A 71 2.40 -1.80 -1.13
C VAL A 71 3.07 -1.61 -2.47
N SER A 72 2.82 -0.49 -3.11
CA SER A 72 3.34 -0.21 -4.44
C SER A 72 3.87 1.20 -4.57
N LYS A 73 4.97 1.33 -5.30
CA LYS A 73 5.56 2.63 -5.67
C LYS A 73 5.21 2.95 -7.10
N PHE A 74 4.39 3.95 -7.29
CA PHE A 74 4.11 4.52 -8.60
C PHE A 74 5.18 5.54 -8.93
N ASN A 75 5.89 5.34 -10.03
CA ASN A 75 6.90 6.25 -10.53
C ASN A 75 6.38 6.94 -11.78
N PHE A 76 6.43 8.25 -11.80
CA PHE A 76 6.12 9.09 -12.95
C PHE A 76 7.23 10.11 -13.15
N GLN A 77 8.06 9.89 -14.15
CA GLN A 77 9.25 10.72 -14.41
C GLN A 77 10.13 10.87 -13.15
N LYS A 78 10.21 12.07 -12.57
CA LYS A 78 11.00 12.38 -11.36
C LYS A 78 10.17 12.35 -10.07
N CYS A 79 8.85 12.12 -10.17
CA CYS A 79 7.95 12.06 -9.03
C CYS A 79 7.56 10.62 -8.70
N SER A 80 7.43 10.31 -7.44
CA SER A 80 6.99 8.99 -6.99
C SER A 80 5.98 9.08 -5.86
N ILE A 81 5.05 8.12 -5.85
CA ILE A 81 4.03 7.98 -4.83
C ILE A 81 4.12 6.57 -4.25
N LEU A 82 4.23 6.45 -2.93
CA LEU A 82 4.13 5.17 -2.24
C LEU A 82 2.69 4.98 -1.74
N PHE A 83 2.02 3.97 -2.29
CA PHE A 83 0.73 3.48 -1.81
C PHE A 83 0.95 2.34 -0.84
N THR A 84 0.39 2.42 0.35
CA THR A 84 0.67 1.49 1.44
C THR A 84 -0.51 0.58 1.80
N GLY A 85 -1.68 0.81 1.20
CA GLY A 85 -2.89 0.09 1.59
C GLY A 85 -3.18 0.26 3.09
N ASP A 86 -3.57 -0.83 3.74
CA ASP A 86 -3.91 -0.83 5.16
C ASP A 86 -2.90 -1.63 6.00
N ILE A 87 -1.62 -1.67 5.56
CA ILE A 87 -0.57 -2.33 6.33
C ILE A 87 -0.43 -1.72 7.73
N GLU A 88 -0.04 -2.56 8.67
CA GLU A 88 0.23 -2.17 10.05
C GLU A 88 1.70 -2.35 10.38
N LYS A 89 2.10 -1.98 11.60
CA LYS A 89 3.47 -2.04 12.11
C LYS A 89 4.23 -3.31 11.73
N VAL A 90 3.58 -4.49 11.84
CA VAL A 90 4.25 -5.78 11.54
C VAL A 90 4.69 -5.87 10.08
N ALA A 91 3.86 -5.39 9.16
CA ALA A 91 4.20 -5.35 7.74
C ALA A 91 5.25 -4.27 7.44
N GLU A 92 5.12 -3.09 8.07
CA GLU A 92 6.12 -2.02 7.95
C GLU A 92 7.50 -2.48 8.42
N GLU A 93 7.58 -3.16 9.58
CA GLU A 93 8.84 -3.75 10.09
C GLU A 93 9.44 -4.80 9.13
N LYS A 94 8.60 -5.61 8.49
CA LYS A 94 9.05 -6.58 7.49
C LYS A 94 9.61 -5.88 6.25
N ILE A 95 8.95 -4.82 5.78
CA ILE A 95 9.40 -3.99 4.67
C ILE A 95 10.71 -3.26 5.01
N ILE A 96 10.81 -2.67 6.21
CA ILE A 96 12.03 -2.03 6.71
C ILE A 96 13.21 -3.00 6.67
N ARG A 97 13.06 -4.20 7.27
CA ARG A 97 14.13 -5.22 7.25
C ARG A 97 14.60 -5.58 5.86
N LYS A 98 13.67 -5.64 4.90
CA LYS A 98 13.97 -5.99 3.51
C LYS A 98 14.72 -4.90 2.76
N TYR A 99 14.39 -3.64 3.01
CA TYR A 99 14.86 -2.53 2.20
C TYR A 99 15.78 -1.53 2.93
N LYS A 100 16.20 -1.82 4.17
CA LYS A 100 16.99 -0.91 5.03
C LYS A 100 18.28 -0.38 4.39
N GLU A 101 18.91 -1.19 3.54
CA GLU A 101 20.16 -0.83 2.86
C GLU A 101 19.93 -0.22 1.47
N THR A 102 18.70 0.25 1.20
CA THR A 102 18.32 0.76 -0.12
C THR A 102 17.50 2.04 -0.03
N GLU A 103 17.51 2.84 -1.08
CA GLU A 103 16.61 4.01 -1.26
C GLU A 103 15.24 3.62 -1.89
N LYS A 104 14.90 2.33 -1.92
CA LYS A 104 13.74 1.84 -2.68
C LYS A 104 12.40 2.41 -2.19
N LEU A 105 12.29 2.67 -0.89
CA LEU A 105 11.05 3.21 -0.29
C LEU A 105 10.92 4.73 -0.46
N LYS A 106 12.02 5.45 -0.65
CA LYS A 106 12.00 6.91 -0.78
C LYS A 106 11.03 7.37 -1.86
N SER A 107 10.10 8.25 -1.49
CA SER A 107 9.01 8.68 -2.38
C SER A 107 8.59 10.10 -2.06
N ASN A 108 8.27 10.91 -3.08
CA ASN A 108 7.84 12.30 -2.87
C ASN A 108 6.50 12.38 -2.14
N ILE A 109 5.59 11.44 -2.44
CA ILE A 109 4.25 11.43 -1.85
C ILE A 109 4.03 10.09 -1.16
N LEU A 110 3.49 10.12 0.04
CA LEU A 110 3.03 8.96 0.79
C LEU A 110 1.51 8.95 0.91
N LYS A 111 0.84 7.91 0.43
CA LYS A 111 -0.51 7.59 0.91
C LYS A 111 -0.34 6.90 2.26
N VAL A 112 -0.71 7.58 3.32
CA VAL A 112 -0.58 7.10 4.72
C VAL A 112 -1.35 5.79 4.90
N ALA A 113 -0.70 4.83 5.55
CA ALA A 113 -1.25 3.49 5.76
C ALA A 113 -2.49 3.52 6.68
N HIS A 114 -3.42 2.62 6.39
CA HIS A 114 -4.59 2.32 7.23
C HIS A 114 -5.34 3.57 7.72
N HIS A 115 -5.52 4.53 6.79
CA HIS A 115 -6.23 5.80 7.05
C HIS A 115 -5.68 6.64 8.21
N GLY A 116 -4.41 6.44 8.57
CA GLY A 116 -3.79 7.06 9.74
C GLY A 116 -4.14 6.36 11.06
N SER A 117 -4.34 5.05 11.04
CA SER A 117 -4.51 4.24 12.26
C SER A 117 -3.25 4.28 13.12
N LYS A 118 -3.43 4.29 14.46
CA LYS A 118 -2.30 4.20 15.41
C LYS A 118 -1.45 2.94 15.27
N SER A 119 -1.99 1.87 14.66
CA SER A 119 -1.28 0.61 14.41
C SER A 119 -0.32 0.68 13.23
N SER A 120 -0.27 1.79 12.50
CA SER A 120 0.50 1.96 11.26
C SER A 120 1.39 3.21 11.29
N SER A 121 2.15 3.41 10.21
CA SER A 121 2.99 4.58 9.99
C SER A 121 4.00 4.81 11.12
N ILE A 122 4.78 3.74 11.48
CA ILE A 122 5.82 3.86 12.51
C ILE A 122 6.93 4.79 12.05
N GLN A 123 7.58 5.46 13.00
CA GLN A 123 8.58 6.49 12.73
C GLN A 123 9.69 6.00 11.78
N GLN A 124 10.23 4.80 12.02
CA GLN A 124 11.29 4.23 11.17
C GLN A 124 10.85 4.00 9.73
N PHE A 125 9.58 3.62 9.50
CA PHE A 125 9.05 3.47 8.15
C PHE A 125 8.95 4.82 7.45
N LEU A 126 8.41 5.83 8.13
CA LEU A 126 8.29 7.19 7.62
C LEU A 126 9.66 7.79 7.29
N GLU A 127 10.68 7.57 8.12
CA GLU A 127 12.06 8.00 7.90
C GLU A 127 12.71 7.36 6.68
N MET A 128 12.33 6.12 6.35
CA MET A 128 12.81 5.47 5.11
C MET A 128 12.09 5.99 3.87
N VAL A 129 10.80 6.31 3.99
CA VAL A 129 10.03 6.87 2.86
C VAL A 129 10.42 8.31 2.58
N LYS A 130 10.67 9.10 3.60
CA LYS A 130 11.05 10.53 3.53
C LYS A 130 10.17 11.31 2.57
N PRO A 131 8.83 11.28 2.74
CA PRO A 131 7.94 11.96 1.82
C PRO A 131 8.02 13.47 1.98
N GLU A 132 7.64 14.20 0.93
CA GLU A 132 7.43 15.66 0.95
C GLU A 132 5.96 15.98 1.23
N ILE A 133 5.07 15.04 0.92
CA ILE A 133 3.62 15.17 1.10
C ILE A 133 3.07 13.85 1.65
N ALA A 134 2.26 13.93 2.70
CA ALA A 134 1.49 12.80 3.22
C ALA A 134 0.00 12.97 2.95
N LEU A 135 -0.60 12.00 2.27
CA LEU A 135 -2.03 11.99 1.95
C LEU A 135 -2.77 11.01 2.86
N ILE A 136 -3.75 11.50 3.60
CA ILE A 136 -4.61 10.69 4.46
C ILE A 136 -6.02 10.66 3.88
N GLY A 137 -6.46 9.51 3.39
CA GLY A 137 -7.82 9.31 2.92
C GLY A 137 -8.69 8.77 4.06
N VAL A 138 -9.59 9.58 4.59
CA VAL A 138 -10.45 9.24 5.72
C VAL A 138 -11.81 9.91 5.58
N GLY A 139 -12.88 9.24 6.05
CA GLY A 139 -14.22 9.84 6.07
C GLY A 139 -14.35 10.89 7.17
N GLU A 140 -14.98 12.02 6.86
CA GLU A 140 -15.18 13.13 7.82
C GLU A 140 -15.88 12.68 9.12
N LYS A 141 -16.82 11.75 9.02
CA LYS A 141 -17.60 11.22 10.15
C LYS A 141 -17.23 9.77 10.49
N ASN A 142 -15.94 9.40 10.30
CA ASN A 142 -15.53 8.04 10.63
C ASN A 142 -15.62 7.78 12.15
N THR A 143 -15.99 6.54 12.51
CA THR A 143 -16.13 6.11 13.91
C THR A 143 -14.86 5.47 14.48
N PHE A 144 -13.80 5.37 13.68
CA PHE A 144 -12.53 4.71 14.06
C PHE A 144 -11.56 5.66 14.76
N GLY A 145 -11.86 6.96 14.80
CA GLY A 145 -10.95 7.98 15.34
C GLY A 145 -9.70 8.19 14.47
N HIS A 146 -9.82 7.97 13.15
CA HIS A 146 -8.74 8.24 12.21
C HIS A 146 -8.86 9.65 11.60
N PRO A 147 -7.74 10.31 11.27
CA PRO A 147 -6.38 9.91 11.62
C PRO A 147 -6.12 10.04 13.13
N ASN A 148 -5.35 9.12 13.68
CA ASN A 148 -4.97 9.13 15.09
C ASN A 148 -3.91 10.22 15.35
N GLY A 149 -4.01 10.89 16.52
CA GLY A 149 -3.08 11.97 16.93
C GLY A 149 -1.62 11.57 16.88
N GLU A 150 -1.28 10.35 17.35
CA GLU A 150 0.09 9.85 17.32
C GLU A 150 0.67 9.74 15.89
N VAL A 151 -0.17 9.45 14.88
CA VAL A 151 0.27 9.42 13.48
C VAL A 151 0.53 10.83 12.98
N LEU A 152 -0.34 11.79 13.34
CA LEU A 152 -0.15 13.20 12.97
C LEU A 152 1.10 13.77 13.62
N GLU A 153 1.39 13.44 14.88
CA GLU A 153 2.62 13.84 15.56
C GLU A 153 3.86 13.32 14.84
N ARG A 154 3.89 12.01 14.50
CA ARG A 154 5.00 11.42 13.74
C ARG A 154 5.21 12.05 12.36
N LEU A 155 4.12 12.41 11.67
CA LEU A 155 4.21 13.12 10.39
C LEU A 155 4.73 14.55 10.58
N ASN A 156 4.29 15.27 11.61
CA ASN A 156 4.77 16.60 11.95
C ASN A 156 6.27 16.62 12.29
N GLU A 157 6.80 15.59 12.96
CA GLU A 157 8.23 15.44 13.23
C GLU A 157 9.09 15.38 11.96
N LEU A 158 8.51 14.89 10.87
CA LEU A 158 9.15 14.92 9.54
C LEU A 158 9.05 16.28 8.84
N ARG A 159 8.43 17.28 9.48
CA ARG A 159 8.16 18.62 8.93
C ARG A 159 7.29 18.59 7.67
N LEU A 160 6.29 17.72 7.68
CA LEU A 160 5.28 17.58 6.63
C LEU A 160 4.07 18.47 6.90
#